data_71d42b41f26b37df2edfddba95a0d216
#
_entry.id   71d42b41f26b37df2edfddba95a0d216
#
_cell.length_a   1.000
_cell.length_b   1.000
_cell.length_c   1.000
_cell.angle_alpha   90.00
_cell.angle_beta   90.00
_cell.angle_gamma   90.00
#
_symmetry.space_group_name_H-M   'P 1'
#
loop_
_entity.id
_entity.type
_entity.pdbx_description
1 polymer ?
#
loop_
_entity_poly.entity_id
_entity_poly.type
_entity_poly.pdbx_seq_one_letter_code
_entity_poly.pdbx_strand_id
1 'polypeptide(L)'
;MNRFATLFAALDGTTKTGVKTRALADYFRAAPEADRVWTIALLTGRRPRRAVTSTELHLWAAEAAGIPDWLFEESYSVVGDLAETIALLLPPAEATADLGLDAAIRGLIRLTGQPVEARRAAVLATWGQLPATERFLYNKLLTGGFRMGVAQGLLTRALSLATGVEEATLAHRLMGDWDPASTRFSALIDGDAGGDARPFPFALASPLEAGAETLGQPEDWLAEWKWDGIRGQLIARPGTFALWSRGEELVTDRFPEFGPLADFLPPGTVIDAEVLAWDQAANRPLPFAALQRRIGRKTVPKALLAEAPARLLAYDLLEDGGTDIRDRPLSQRRARLEAIIAALPPSLSPSLSPGLPLTLSPSLTFQTWESLARIRATAREHEAEGVMLKRATSPYFTGRKRGDWWKWKLDPYTVDAVLLYAQAGHGRRANLFTDFTFGVRDGNDLVPFTKAYSGLTDAEFGEITRWVQRHTLERYGPVRKVPAELVFEIGFEGIQESPRHKSGIALRFPRMLRWRRDKGVAEIDTLASLRALLRAAD
;
A
#
# COMPACT_ATOMS: atom_id res chain seq x y z
N MET A 1 26.25 -8.71 6.37
CA MET A 1 25.65 -7.48 5.75
C MET A 1 26.18 -7.18 4.36
N ASN A 2 27.44 -7.47 4.07
CA ASN A 2 28.09 -7.13 2.79
C ASN A 2 27.31 -7.61 1.54
N ARG A 3 26.94 -8.90 1.46
CA ARG A 3 26.14 -9.43 0.33
C ARG A 3 24.78 -8.74 0.17
N PHE A 4 24.14 -8.44 1.29
CA PHE A 4 22.85 -7.73 1.25
C PHE A 4 23.03 -6.26 0.86
N ALA A 5 24.15 -5.63 1.26
CA ALA A 5 24.51 -4.28 0.85
C ALA A 5 24.76 -4.20 -0.66
N THR A 6 25.48 -5.17 -1.21
CA THR A 6 25.69 -5.29 -2.66
C THR A 6 24.37 -5.47 -3.40
N LEU A 7 23.47 -6.33 -2.91
CA LEU A 7 22.13 -6.48 -3.48
C LEU A 7 21.35 -5.16 -3.44
N PHE A 8 21.33 -4.49 -2.27
CA PHE A 8 20.63 -3.22 -2.11
C PHE A 8 21.11 -2.18 -3.12
N ALA A 9 22.43 -1.98 -3.24
CA ALA A 9 23.01 -1.05 -4.18
C ALA A 9 22.63 -1.39 -5.64
N ALA A 10 22.63 -2.67 -6.01
CA ALA A 10 22.20 -3.12 -7.33
C ALA A 10 20.71 -2.85 -7.61
N LEU A 11 19.85 -3.00 -6.59
CA LEU A 11 18.40 -2.74 -6.72
C LEU A 11 18.07 -1.25 -6.76
N ASP A 12 18.78 -0.44 -5.98
CA ASP A 12 18.57 1.02 -5.93
C ASP A 12 19.15 1.73 -7.16
N GLY A 13 20.26 1.23 -7.69
CA GLY A 13 20.97 1.83 -8.83
C GLY A 13 20.28 1.70 -10.19
N THR A 14 19.16 0.96 -10.31
CA THR A 14 18.48 0.74 -11.59
C THR A 14 16.96 0.70 -11.48
N THR A 15 16.29 1.10 -12.56
CA THR A 15 14.84 0.90 -12.74
C THR A 15 14.51 -0.29 -13.65
N LYS A 16 15.52 -0.92 -14.27
CA LYS A 16 15.34 -2.02 -15.23
C LYS A 16 14.99 -3.31 -14.49
N THR A 17 13.78 -3.81 -14.67
CA THR A 17 13.25 -5.01 -14.00
C THR A 17 14.10 -6.25 -14.23
N GLY A 18 14.60 -6.48 -15.45
CA GLY A 18 15.45 -7.63 -15.77
C GLY A 18 16.80 -7.61 -15.04
N VAL A 19 17.38 -6.43 -14.77
CA VAL A 19 18.61 -6.29 -13.98
C VAL A 19 18.32 -6.61 -12.51
N LYS A 20 17.24 -6.07 -11.97
CA LYS A 20 16.80 -6.37 -10.60
C LYS A 20 16.51 -7.85 -10.38
N THR A 21 15.81 -8.49 -11.34
CA THR A 21 15.49 -9.93 -11.26
C THR A 21 16.76 -10.77 -11.18
N ARG A 22 17.76 -10.50 -12.02
CA ARG A 22 19.04 -11.23 -12.01
C ARG A 22 19.80 -11.03 -10.71
N ALA A 23 19.94 -9.78 -10.25
CA ALA A 23 20.63 -9.48 -8.99
C ALA A 23 20.01 -10.20 -7.78
N LEU A 24 18.66 -10.25 -7.71
CA LEU A 24 17.95 -11.01 -6.70
C LEU A 24 18.18 -12.51 -6.83
N ALA A 25 18.08 -13.06 -8.04
CA ALA A 25 18.29 -14.50 -8.27
C ALA A 25 19.71 -14.94 -7.88
N ASP A 26 20.72 -14.16 -8.24
CA ASP A 26 22.11 -14.43 -7.89
C ASP A 26 22.33 -14.36 -6.36
N TYR A 27 21.70 -13.40 -5.70
CA TYR A 27 21.70 -13.31 -4.24
C TYR A 27 21.05 -14.56 -3.60
N PHE A 28 19.86 -14.96 -4.07
CA PHE A 28 19.17 -16.16 -3.54
C PHE A 28 19.92 -17.47 -3.77
N ARG A 29 20.80 -17.55 -4.77
CA ARG A 29 21.68 -18.72 -4.97
C ARG A 29 22.86 -18.71 -3.99
N ALA A 30 23.43 -17.55 -3.69
CA ALA A 30 24.72 -17.41 -2.99
C ALA A 30 24.61 -17.09 -1.49
N ALA A 31 23.49 -16.50 -1.04
CA ALA A 31 23.34 -16.05 0.34
C ALA A 31 23.09 -17.23 1.31
N PRO A 32 23.46 -17.11 2.60
CA PRO A 32 23.06 -18.05 3.63
C PRO A 32 21.55 -18.20 3.73
N GLU A 33 21.06 -19.35 4.12
CA GLU A 33 19.62 -19.68 4.15
C GLU A 33 18.82 -18.66 4.98
N ALA A 34 19.26 -18.34 6.18
CA ALA A 34 18.61 -17.38 7.06
C ALA A 34 18.56 -15.96 6.47
N ASP A 35 19.64 -15.54 5.79
CA ASP A 35 19.70 -14.23 5.11
C ASP A 35 18.71 -14.17 3.93
N ARG A 36 18.50 -15.30 3.20
CA ARG A 36 17.50 -15.39 2.13
C ARG A 36 16.09 -15.18 2.68
N VAL A 37 15.76 -15.84 3.79
CA VAL A 37 14.43 -15.71 4.44
C VAL A 37 14.18 -14.26 4.87
N TRP A 38 15.12 -13.63 5.54
CA TRP A 38 14.99 -12.23 5.95
C TRP A 38 14.91 -11.28 4.75
N THR A 39 15.62 -11.56 3.67
CA THR A 39 15.52 -10.77 2.45
C THR A 39 14.11 -10.85 1.86
N ILE A 40 13.52 -12.05 1.77
CA ILE A 40 12.13 -12.22 1.35
C ILE A 40 11.19 -11.45 2.29
N ALA A 41 11.37 -11.58 3.60
CA ALA A 41 10.57 -10.89 4.62
C ALA A 41 10.59 -9.37 4.43
N LEU A 42 11.76 -8.78 4.30
CA LEU A 42 11.94 -7.34 4.10
C LEU A 42 11.30 -6.86 2.77
N LEU A 43 11.43 -7.63 1.70
CA LEU A 43 10.86 -7.33 0.38
C LEU A 43 9.33 -7.47 0.36
N THR A 44 8.77 -8.36 1.17
CA THR A 44 7.32 -8.56 1.33
C THR A 44 6.71 -7.71 2.45
N GLY A 45 7.51 -6.82 3.08
CA GLY A 45 7.02 -5.90 4.10
C GLY A 45 7.01 -6.43 5.53
N ARG A 46 7.42 -7.68 5.75
CA ARG A 46 7.54 -8.29 7.09
C ARG A 46 8.82 -7.78 7.77
N ARG A 47 8.65 -6.93 8.77
CA ARG A 47 9.77 -6.23 9.42
C ARG A 47 9.78 -6.50 10.92
N PRO A 48 10.96 -6.57 11.55
CA PRO A 48 11.04 -6.59 13.00
C PRO A 48 10.44 -5.31 13.59
N ARG A 49 9.92 -5.41 14.80
CA ARG A 49 9.44 -4.24 15.54
C ARG A 49 10.58 -3.28 15.78
N ARG A 50 10.29 -1.98 15.65
CA ARG A 50 11.26 -0.93 15.92
C ARG A 50 11.65 -0.95 17.41
N ALA A 51 12.93 -1.18 17.69
CA ALA A 51 13.47 -1.22 19.05
C ALA A 51 14.01 0.14 19.52
N VAL A 52 14.33 1.05 18.60
CA VAL A 52 14.96 2.35 18.87
C VAL A 52 14.17 3.45 18.17
N THR A 53 13.97 4.58 18.82
CA THR A 53 13.29 5.74 18.23
C THR A 53 14.23 6.57 17.36
N SER A 54 13.67 7.37 16.45
CA SER A 54 14.48 8.27 15.61
C SER A 54 15.22 9.32 16.43
N THR A 55 14.61 9.80 17.53
CA THR A 55 15.22 10.75 18.45
C THR A 55 16.43 10.15 19.17
N GLU A 56 16.32 8.91 19.66
CA GLU A 56 17.45 8.21 20.27
C GLU A 56 18.61 8.03 19.28
N LEU A 57 18.31 7.61 18.04
CA LEU A 57 19.33 7.44 17.00
C LEU A 57 20.04 8.76 16.66
N HIS A 58 19.28 9.86 16.57
CA HIS A 58 19.82 11.19 16.33
C HIS A 58 20.82 11.59 17.45
N LEU A 59 20.39 11.54 18.71
CA LEU A 59 21.22 11.92 19.86
C LEU A 59 22.51 11.07 19.94
N TRP A 60 22.38 9.75 19.80
CA TRP A 60 23.54 8.86 19.85
C TRP A 60 24.49 9.07 18.68
N ALA A 61 23.97 9.39 17.50
CA ALA A 61 24.80 9.62 16.33
C ALA A 61 25.55 10.97 16.41
N ALA A 62 24.91 12.05 16.86
CA ALA A 62 25.55 13.34 17.06
C ALA A 62 26.69 13.22 18.07
N GLU A 63 26.45 12.53 19.19
CA GLU A 63 27.45 12.27 20.22
C GLU A 63 28.62 11.41 19.69
N ALA A 64 28.33 10.29 19.01
CA ALA A 64 29.34 9.40 18.45
C ALA A 64 30.17 10.05 17.32
N ALA A 65 29.57 11.01 16.58
CA ALA A 65 30.25 11.80 15.58
C ALA A 65 31.05 12.98 16.19
N GLY A 66 30.87 13.29 17.48
CA GLY A 66 31.51 14.41 18.15
C GLY A 66 31.07 15.78 17.64
N ILE A 67 29.84 15.91 17.12
CA ILE A 67 29.32 17.14 16.56
C ILE A 67 28.13 17.67 17.40
N PRO A 68 27.93 19.01 17.45
CA PRO A 68 26.80 19.58 18.15
C PRO A 68 25.49 19.25 17.42
N ASP A 69 24.40 19.20 18.19
CA ASP A 69 23.07 18.82 17.73
C ASP A 69 22.57 19.63 16.52
N TRP A 70 22.78 20.95 16.55
CA TRP A 70 22.40 21.83 15.44
C TRP A 70 23.10 21.46 14.11
N LEU A 71 24.34 21.00 14.17
CA LEU A 71 25.10 20.62 12.97
C LEU A 71 24.61 19.27 12.42
N PHE A 72 24.21 18.35 13.31
CA PHE A 72 23.54 17.13 12.90
C PHE A 72 22.22 17.41 12.20
N GLU A 73 21.38 18.31 12.75
CA GLU A 73 20.09 18.73 12.16
C GLU A 73 20.30 19.38 10.78
N GLU A 74 21.25 20.28 10.63
CA GLU A 74 21.59 20.87 9.32
C GLU A 74 22.05 19.79 8.32
N SER A 75 22.90 18.86 8.74
CA SER A 75 23.34 17.75 7.90
C SER A 75 22.16 16.86 7.49
N TYR A 76 21.28 16.53 8.43
CA TYR A 76 20.07 15.75 8.16
C TYR A 76 19.13 16.49 7.22
N SER A 77 19.00 17.81 7.34
CA SER A 77 18.17 18.60 6.44
C SER A 77 18.69 18.62 4.99
N VAL A 78 20.00 18.52 4.81
CA VAL A 78 20.64 18.46 3.48
C VAL A 78 20.55 17.08 2.88
N VAL A 79 20.85 16.02 3.65
CA VAL A 79 20.82 14.63 3.18
C VAL A 79 19.39 14.12 3.02
N GLY A 80 18.47 14.53 3.92
CA GLY A 80 17.05 14.17 3.86
C GLY A 80 16.70 12.75 4.31
N ASP A 81 17.69 11.93 4.71
CA ASP A 81 17.52 10.56 5.19
C ASP A 81 18.35 10.32 6.44
N LEU A 82 17.69 10.01 7.58
CA LEU A 82 18.35 9.83 8.85
C LEU A 82 19.38 8.70 8.82
N ALA A 83 19.06 7.58 8.19
CA ALA A 83 19.95 6.42 8.12
C ALA A 83 21.23 6.74 7.33
N GLU A 84 21.11 7.47 6.25
CA GLU A 84 22.21 7.93 5.41
C GLU A 84 23.04 9.00 6.14
N THR A 85 22.38 9.99 6.75
CA THR A 85 23.04 11.04 7.54
C THR A 85 23.93 10.43 8.64
N ILE A 86 23.40 9.48 9.42
CA ILE A 86 24.15 8.78 10.44
C ILE A 86 25.36 8.05 9.83
N ALA A 87 25.16 7.34 8.71
CA ALA A 87 26.24 6.58 8.09
C ALA A 87 27.39 7.46 7.56
N LEU A 88 27.04 8.68 7.08
CA LEU A 88 28.01 9.65 6.56
C LEU A 88 28.76 10.42 7.65
N LEU A 89 28.10 10.72 8.77
CA LEU A 89 28.68 11.53 9.84
C LEU A 89 29.56 10.73 10.81
N LEU A 90 29.27 9.46 10.98
CA LEU A 90 30.03 8.63 11.91
C LEU A 90 31.45 8.34 11.37
N PRO A 91 32.46 8.28 12.26
CA PRO A 91 33.82 7.96 11.87
C PRO A 91 33.93 6.56 11.21
N PRO A 92 34.99 6.30 10.44
CA PRO A 92 35.22 4.97 9.87
C PRO A 92 35.24 3.90 10.96
N ALA A 93 34.81 2.68 10.61
CA ALA A 93 34.85 1.57 11.56
C ALA A 93 36.31 1.23 11.94
N GLU A 94 36.57 1.05 13.22
CA GLU A 94 37.92 0.68 13.73
C GLU A 94 38.28 -0.76 13.37
N ALA A 95 37.28 -1.64 13.32
CA ALA A 95 37.42 -3.03 12.88
C ALA A 95 36.19 -3.43 12.09
N THR A 96 36.36 -4.16 10.99
CA THR A 96 35.24 -4.64 10.18
C THR A 96 34.83 -6.05 10.60
N ALA A 97 33.57 -6.22 11.01
CA ALA A 97 32.99 -7.53 11.26
C ALA A 97 32.14 -7.97 10.08
N ASP A 98 32.24 -9.23 9.67
CA ASP A 98 31.33 -9.83 8.70
C ASP A 98 30.00 -10.21 9.41
N LEU A 99 29.17 -9.22 9.66
CA LEU A 99 27.86 -9.40 10.27
C LEU A 99 26.85 -9.84 9.19
N GLY A 100 26.30 -11.07 9.28
CA GLY A 100 25.21 -11.55 8.42
C GLY A 100 23.92 -10.73 8.61
N LEU A 101 23.03 -10.75 7.60
CA LEU A 101 21.74 -10.06 7.70
C LEU A 101 20.89 -10.63 8.85
N ASP A 102 20.81 -11.96 8.96
CA ASP A 102 20.08 -12.65 10.05
C ASP A 102 20.64 -12.25 11.42
N ALA A 103 21.95 -12.25 11.59
CA ALA A 103 22.59 -11.89 12.85
C ALA A 103 22.29 -10.43 13.24
N ALA A 104 22.34 -9.51 12.29
CA ALA A 104 21.97 -8.11 12.50
C ALA A 104 20.52 -7.98 12.94
N ILE A 105 19.57 -8.61 12.23
CA ILE A 105 18.14 -8.52 12.55
C ILE A 105 17.83 -9.18 13.90
N ARG A 106 18.40 -10.35 14.20
CA ARG A 106 18.24 -10.99 15.52
C ARG A 106 18.82 -10.13 16.63
N GLY A 107 19.92 -9.42 16.36
CA GLY A 107 20.45 -8.39 17.25
C GLY A 107 19.40 -7.33 17.57
N LEU A 108 18.77 -6.75 16.55
CA LEU A 108 17.72 -5.75 16.71
C LEU A 108 16.48 -6.27 17.46
N ILE A 109 16.06 -7.50 17.17
CA ILE A 109 14.93 -8.12 17.89
C ILE A 109 15.23 -8.23 19.38
N ARG A 110 16.45 -8.63 19.78
CA ARG A 110 16.87 -8.70 21.18
C ARG A 110 16.90 -7.36 21.91
N LEU A 111 17.00 -6.23 21.19
CA LEU A 111 16.95 -4.90 21.80
C LEU A 111 15.52 -4.49 22.22
N THR A 112 14.50 -5.17 21.72
CA THR A 112 13.11 -4.85 22.04
C THR A 112 12.85 -5.06 23.53
N GLY A 113 12.41 -3.99 24.23
CA GLY A 113 12.14 -4.02 25.67
C GLY A 113 13.39 -3.89 26.58
N GLN A 114 14.59 -3.76 26.00
CA GLN A 114 15.80 -3.51 26.80
C GLN A 114 15.87 -2.04 27.28
N PRO A 115 16.56 -1.77 28.41
CA PRO A 115 16.84 -0.40 28.87
C PRO A 115 17.57 0.44 27.80
N VAL A 116 17.37 1.76 27.85
CA VAL A 116 17.93 2.70 26.86
C VAL A 116 19.45 2.57 26.76
N GLU A 117 20.15 2.46 27.90
CA GLU A 117 21.61 2.33 27.98
C GLU A 117 22.11 1.06 27.28
N ALA A 118 21.41 -0.07 27.48
CA ALA A 118 21.76 -1.33 26.83
C ALA A 118 21.54 -1.25 25.31
N ARG A 119 20.43 -0.63 24.87
CA ARG A 119 20.16 -0.39 23.45
C ARG A 119 21.19 0.52 22.83
N ARG A 120 21.55 1.62 23.52
CA ARG A 120 22.59 2.55 23.08
C ARG A 120 23.93 1.86 22.91
N ALA A 121 24.40 1.14 23.94
CA ALA A 121 25.67 0.43 23.90
C ALA A 121 25.75 -0.57 22.73
N ALA A 122 24.69 -1.35 22.49
CA ALA A 122 24.63 -2.32 21.39
C ALA A 122 24.65 -1.65 20.02
N VAL A 123 23.93 -0.54 19.83
CA VAL A 123 23.89 0.20 18.56
C VAL A 123 25.25 0.83 18.27
N LEU A 124 25.88 1.50 19.25
CA LEU A 124 27.20 2.11 19.10
C LEU A 124 28.27 1.06 18.78
N ALA A 125 28.26 -0.07 19.49
CA ALA A 125 29.18 -1.18 19.22
C ALA A 125 29.03 -1.71 17.78
N THR A 126 27.80 -1.82 17.30
CA THR A 126 27.51 -2.25 15.91
C THR A 126 27.97 -1.21 14.89
N TRP A 127 27.75 0.08 15.14
CA TRP A 127 28.23 1.15 14.28
C TRP A 127 29.75 1.17 14.15
N GLY A 128 30.46 0.92 15.26
CA GLY A 128 31.95 0.84 15.27
C GLY A 128 32.51 -0.34 14.49
N GLN A 129 31.71 -1.35 14.16
CA GLN A 129 32.14 -2.55 13.44
C GLN A 129 31.70 -2.60 11.98
N LEU A 130 30.78 -1.73 11.55
CA LEU A 130 30.22 -1.76 10.20
C LEU A 130 30.84 -0.68 9.30
N PRO A 131 31.30 -1.03 8.08
CA PRO A 131 31.62 -0.07 7.04
C PRO A 131 30.42 0.84 6.71
N ALA A 132 30.65 2.01 6.16
CA ALA A 132 29.60 3.03 5.94
C ALA A 132 28.38 2.50 5.19
N THR A 133 28.56 1.71 4.12
CA THR A 133 27.46 1.14 3.34
C THR A 133 26.61 0.15 4.14
N GLU A 134 27.25 -0.71 4.92
CA GLU A 134 26.55 -1.69 5.77
C GLU A 134 25.89 -1.01 6.96
N ARG A 135 26.53 0.01 7.52
CA ARG A 135 25.99 0.88 8.58
C ARG A 135 24.74 1.62 8.11
N PHE A 136 24.73 2.13 6.90
CA PHE A 136 23.55 2.71 6.29
C PHE A 136 22.37 1.72 6.28
N LEU A 137 22.60 0.48 5.84
CA LEU A 137 21.55 -0.54 5.82
C LEU A 137 21.11 -0.97 7.22
N TYR A 138 22.05 -1.09 8.16
CA TYR A 138 21.71 -1.34 9.56
C TYR A 138 20.80 -0.23 10.12
N ASN A 139 21.09 1.03 9.82
CA ASN A 139 20.24 2.16 10.19
C ASN A 139 18.88 2.12 9.50
N LYS A 140 18.80 1.65 8.25
CA LYS A 140 17.52 1.39 7.57
C LYS A 140 16.70 0.31 8.27
N LEU A 141 17.33 -0.74 8.81
CA LEU A 141 16.64 -1.75 9.63
C LEU A 141 16.12 -1.13 10.94
N LEU A 142 16.90 -0.30 11.61
CA LEU A 142 16.52 0.41 12.84
C LEU A 142 15.34 1.37 12.60
N THR A 143 15.38 2.16 11.52
CA THR A 143 14.36 3.17 11.21
C THR A 143 13.13 2.60 10.51
N GLY A 144 13.20 1.37 10.01
CA GLY A 144 12.12 0.73 9.24
C GLY A 144 11.93 1.31 7.84
N GLY A 145 12.88 2.08 7.33
CA GLY A 145 12.81 2.82 6.07
C GLY A 145 13.13 2.04 4.79
N PHE A 146 12.94 0.70 4.77
CA PHE A 146 13.25 -0.12 3.59
C PHE A 146 12.20 0.02 2.49
N ARG A 147 12.56 0.68 1.39
CA ARG A 147 11.81 0.69 0.13
C ARG A 147 12.77 0.41 -1.01
N MET A 148 12.85 -0.84 -1.47
CA MET A 148 13.77 -1.29 -2.52
C MET A 148 13.12 -1.31 -3.92
N GLY A 149 11.88 -0.84 -4.06
CA GLY A 149 11.18 -0.80 -5.34
C GLY A 149 11.08 -2.18 -6.01
N VAL A 150 10.90 -3.24 -5.22
CA VAL A 150 10.73 -4.63 -5.68
C VAL A 150 9.27 -5.01 -5.46
N ALA A 151 8.53 -5.20 -6.55
CA ALA A 151 7.17 -5.71 -6.50
C ALA A 151 7.20 -7.23 -6.28
N GLN A 152 6.15 -7.79 -5.68
CA GLN A 152 6.02 -9.22 -5.39
C GLN A 152 6.26 -10.10 -6.62
N GLY A 153 5.68 -9.75 -7.78
CA GLY A 153 5.92 -10.50 -9.03
C GLY A 153 7.38 -10.47 -9.52
N LEU A 154 8.17 -9.43 -9.18
CA LEU A 154 9.59 -9.41 -9.47
C LEU A 154 10.37 -10.33 -8.52
N LEU A 155 9.97 -10.38 -7.25
CA LEU A 155 10.54 -11.28 -6.25
C LEU A 155 10.28 -12.74 -6.61
N THR A 156 9.03 -13.12 -6.94
CA THR A 156 8.67 -14.51 -7.32
C THR A 156 9.39 -14.96 -8.58
N ARG A 157 9.53 -14.07 -9.58
CA ARG A 157 10.32 -14.34 -10.79
C ARG A 157 11.80 -14.58 -10.48
N ALA A 158 12.37 -13.78 -9.58
CA ALA A 158 13.77 -13.96 -9.16
C ALA A 158 13.97 -15.26 -8.39
N LEU A 159 13.04 -15.62 -7.51
CA LEU A 159 13.06 -16.90 -6.80
C LEU A 159 12.89 -18.07 -7.76
N SER A 160 11.97 -18.00 -8.72
CA SER A 160 11.78 -19.01 -9.77
C SER A 160 13.07 -19.21 -10.57
N LEU A 161 13.72 -18.13 -10.99
CA LEU A 161 15.00 -18.18 -11.68
C LEU A 161 16.12 -18.79 -10.80
N ALA A 162 16.08 -18.60 -9.49
CA ALA A 162 17.08 -19.12 -8.56
C ALA A 162 16.88 -20.59 -8.22
N THR A 163 15.62 -21.06 -8.13
CA THR A 163 15.25 -22.36 -7.56
C THR A 163 14.67 -23.34 -8.57
N GLY A 164 14.22 -22.87 -9.73
CA GLY A 164 13.51 -23.68 -10.74
C GLY A 164 12.04 -23.94 -10.41
N VAL A 165 11.51 -23.45 -9.28
CA VAL A 165 10.10 -23.60 -8.90
C VAL A 165 9.25 -22.57 -9.65
N GLU A 166 8.06 -22.96 -10.08
CA GLU A 166 7.14 -22.11 -10.83
C GLU A 166 6.75 -20.83 -10.06
N GLU A 167 6.65 -19.68 -10.77
CA GLU A 167 6.32 -18.37 -10.17
C GLU A 167 4.99 -18.38 -9.40
N ALA A 168 3.96 -19.04 -9.94
CA ALA A 168 2.64 -19.12 -9.33
C ALA A 168 2.66 -19.92 -8.01
N THR A 169 3.40 -21.01 -7.98
CA THR A 169 3.62 -21.84 -6.78
C THR A 169 4.36 -21.03 -5.71
N LEU A 170 5.44 -20.34 -6.07
CA LEU A 170 6.17 -19.49 -5.14
C LEU A 170 5.33 -18.33 -4.64
N ALA A 171 4.55 -17.68 -5.51
CA ALA A 171 3.64 -16.62 -5.12
C ALA A 171 2.66 -17.12 -4.05
N HIS A 172 2.09 -18.31 -4.22
CA HIS A 172 1.18 -18.92 -3.24
C HIS A 172 1.89 -19.27 -1.92
N ARG A 173 3.09 -19.86 -1.98
CA ARG A 173 3.85 -20.27 -0.78
C ARG A 173 4.34 -19.09 0.06
N LEU A 174 4.60 -17.93 -0.55
CA LEU A 174 4.99 -16.72 0.14
C LEU A 174 3.80 -16.00 0.81
N MET A 175 2.56 -16.36 0.44
CA MET A 175 1.34 -15.85 1.08
C MET A 175 1.14 -16.43 2.48
N GLY A 176 0.27 -15.80 3.25
CA GLY A 176 -0.09 -16.27 4.57
C GLY A 176 0.86 -15.79 5.68
N ASP A 177 0.61 -16.29 6.90
CA ASP A 177 1.37 -15.90 8.08
C ASP A 177 2.53 -16.87 8.30
N TRP A 178 3.76 -16.39 8.13
CA TRP A 178 4.98 -17.10 8.44
C TRP A 178 5.96 -16.17 9.15
N ASP A 179 6.65 -16.71 10.15
CA ASP A 179 7.62 -15.95 10.95
C ASP A 179 9.04 -16.10 10.38
N PRO A 180 9.66 -15.00 9.91
CA PRO A 180 11.02 -15.05 9.37
C PRO A 180 12.08 -15.55 10.36
N ALA A 181 11.84 -15.44 11.67
CA ALA A 181 12.80 -15.85 12.69
C ALA A 181 12.86 -17.37 12.87
N SER A 182 11.79 -18.09 12.51
CA SER A 182 11.65 -19.54 12.69
C SER A 182 11.49 -20.32 11.38
N THR A 183 11.10 -19.66 10.29
CA THR A 183 10.88 -20.29 8.99
C THR A 183 12.22 -20.60 8.30
N ARG A 184 12.32 -21.77 7.65
CA ARG A 184 13.45 -22.13 6.79
C ARG A 184 13.18 -21.74 5.35
N PHE A 185 14.23 -21.40 4.60
CA PHE A 185 14.12 -21.09 3.18
C PHE A 185 13.57 -22.28 2.37
N SER A 186 14.04 -23.48 2.65
CA SER A 186 13.53 -24.72 2.03
C SER A 186 12.02 -24.89 2.27
N ALA A 187 11.51 -24.58 3.46
CA ALA A 187 10.08 -24.65 3.75
C ALA A 187 9.24 -23.66 2.90
N LEU A 188 9.81 -22.50 2.56
CA LEU A 188 9.15 -21.53 1.67
C LEU A 188 9.23 -21.94 0.19
N ILE A 189 10.26 -22.70 -0.22
CA ILE A 189 10.51 -23.07 -1.61
C ILE A 189 9.97 -24.46 -1.93
N ASP A 190 10.23 -25.46 -1.07
CA ASP A 190 9.95 -26.88 -1.33
C ASP A 190 8.76 -27.39 -0.51
N GLY A 191 8.38 -26.66 0.55
CA GLY A 191 7.30 -27.07 1.45
C GLY A 191 5.99 -27.27 0.71
N ASP A 192 5.17 -28.21 1.18
CA ASP A 192 3.80 -28.32 0.74
C ASP A 192 3.12 -26.95 0.85
N ALA A 193 2.37 -26.57 -0.17
CA ALA A 193 1.57 -25.36 -0.17
C ALA A 193 0.50 -25.36 0.98
N GLY A 194 0.59 -26.37 1.85
CA GLY A 194 -0.30 -26.69 2.93
C GLY A 194 -0.23 -25.76 4.13
N GLY A 195 -0.99 -24.72 4.06
CA GLY A 195 -1.72 -24.20 5.15
C GLY A 195 -3.14 -24.04 4.63
N ASP A 196 -4.09 -24.79 5.13
CA ASP A 196 -5.50 -24.74 4.71
C ASP A 196 -6.10 -23.32 4.78
N ALA A 197 -5.42 -22.39 5.45
CA ALA A 197 -5.81 -20.98 5.60
C ALA A 197 -5.18 -20.02 4.59
N ARG A 198 -4.31 -20.43 3.68
CA ARG A 198 -3.62 -19.50 2.76
C ARG A 198 -4.51 -19.03 1.61
N PRO A 199 -4.53 -17.70 1.33
CA PRO A 199 -5.23 -17.16 0.18
C PRO A 199 -4.50 -17.48 -1.12
N PHE A 200 -5.21 -17.43 -2.23
CA PHE A 200 -4.60 -17.41 -3.55
C PHE A 200 -4.01 -16.02 -3.87
N PRO A 201 -2.94 -15.94 -4.68
CA PRO A 201 -2.42 -14.66 -5.15
C PRO A 201 -3.51 -13.87 -5.90
N PHE A 202 -3.65 -12.59 -5.56
CA PHE A 202 -4.72 -11.74 -6.11
C PHE A 202 -4.46 -11.37 -7.58
N ALA A 203 -5.48 -11.52 -8.43
CA ALA A 203 -5.51 -10.90 -9.76
C ALA A 203 -5.67 -9.38 -9.63
N LEU A 204 -4.91 -8.61 -10.40
CA LEU A 204 -4.90 -7.15 -10.34
C LEU A 204 -5.32 -6.54 -11.68
N ALA A 205 -6.35 -5.71 -11.67
CA ALA A 205 -6.82 -4.99 -12.85
C ALA A 205 -5.84 -3.89 -13.30
N SER A 206 -5.70 -3.72 -14.60
CA SER A 206 -5.00 -2.60 -15.22
C SER A 206 -5.89 -1.35 -15.27
N PRO A 207 -5.34 -0.12 -15.19
CA PRO A 207 -6.12 1.08 -15.45
C PRO A 207 -6.55 1.11 -16.92
N LEU A 208 -7.78 1.50 -17.20
CA LEU A 208 -8.26 1.79 -18.53
C LEU A 208 -7.96 3.26 -18.82
N GLU A 209 -6.91 3.49 -19.62
CA GLU A 209 -6.45 4.84 -20.01
C GLU A 209 -7.01 5.28 -21.36
N ALA A 210 -7.29 4.32 -22.24
CA ALA A 210 -7.97 4.53 -23.52
C ALA A 210 -9.49 4.45 -23.35
N GLY A 211 -10.24 4.87 -24.35
CA GLY A 211 -11.68 4.71 -24.36
C GLY A 211 -12.10 3.24 -24.27
N ALA A 212 -13.24 2.96 -23.64
CA ALA A 212 -13.72 1.59 -23.43
C ALA A 212 -14.03 0.85 -24.75
N GLU A 213 -14.34 1.59 -25.80
CA GLU A 213 -14.56 1.07 -27.16
C GLU A 213 -13.36 0.30 -27.73
N THR A 214 -12.16 0.55 -27.21
CA THR A 214 -10.94 -0.18 -27.61
C THR A 214 -10.90 -1.62 -27.10
N LEU A 215 -11.80 -1.98 -26.19
CA LEU A 215 -11.90 -3.33 -25.62
C LEU A 215 -12.69 -4.31 -26.50
N GLY A 216 -13.27 -3.86 -27.60
CA GLY A 216 -14.06 -4.69 -28.53
C GLY A 216 -15.54 -4.71 -28.18
N GLN A 217 -16.17 -5.87 -28.26
CA GLN A 217 -17.62 -5.98 -28.09
C GLN A 217 -18.05 -5.93 -26.62
N PRO A 218 -19.08 -5.14 -26.27
CA PRO A 218 -19.59 -5.03 -24.89
C PRO A 218 -20.00 -6.37 -24.26
N GLU A 219 -20.60 -7.28 -25.04
CA GLU A 219 -21.05 -8.60 -24.59
C GLU A 219 -19.94 -9.56 -24.13
N ASP A 220 -18.70 -9.28 -24.50
CA ASP A 220 -17.55 -10.06 -24.02
C ASP A 220 -17.18 -9.75 -22.57
N TRP A 221 -17.79 -8.73 -21.98
CA TRP A 221 -17.38 -8.14 -20.71
C TRP A 221 -18.46 -8.18 -19.66
N LEU A 222 -18.06 -8.59 -18.45
CA LEU A 222 -18.84 -8.40 -17.24
C LEU A 222 -18.41 -7.07 -16.62
N ALA A 223 -19.38 -6.20 -16.33
CA ALA A 223 -19.15 -4.95 -15.63
C ALA A 223 -19.72 -5.02 -14.22
N GLU A 224 -18.99 -4.52 -13.25
CA GLU A 224 -19.38 -4.40 -11.84
C GLU A 224 -18.95 -3.04 -11.30
N TRP A 225 -19.55 -2.59 -10.20
CA TRP A 225 -19.03 -1.42 -9.50
C TRP A 225 -17.60 -1.68 -9.01
N LYS A 226 -16.76 -0.68 -9.16
CA LYS A 226 -15.47 -0.65 -8.47
C LYS A 226 -15.69 -0.09 -7.07
N TRP A 227 -16.06 -0.97 -6.18
CA TRP A 227 -16.32 -0.63 -4.80
C TRP A 227 -15.11 0.02 -4.12
N ASP A 228 -15.39 0.93 -3.19
CA ASP A 228 -14.39 1.52 -2.31
C ASP A 228 -14.42 0.82 -0.94
N GLY A 229 -13.75 -0.31 -0.86
CA GLY A 229 -13.73 -1.18 0.31
C GLY A 229 -12.35 -1.80 0.58
N ILE A 230 -12.37 -2.96 1.21
CA ILE A 230 -11.20 -3.82 1.40
C ILE A 230 -11.39 -5.09 0.62
N ARG A 231 -10.61 -5.27 -0.41
CA ARG A 231 -10.59 -6.56 -1.11
C ARG A 231 -10.02 -7.65 -0.23
N GLY A 232 -10.72 -8.77 -0.15
CA GLY A 232 -10.32 -9.92 0.62
C GLY A 232 -10.72 -11.24 -0.02
N GLN A 233 -10.05 -12.31 0.39
CA GLN A 233 -10.44 -13.67 0.09
C GLN A 233 -11.00 -14.34 1.34
N LEU A 234 -12.24 -14.79 1.24
CA LEU A 234 -12.89 -15.62 2.24
C LEU A 234 -12.59 -17.08 1.94
N ILE A 235 -12.02 -17.78 2.90
CA ILE A 235 -11.61 -19.18 2.81
C ILE A 235 -12.45 -19.99 3.78
N ALA A 236 -13.17 -20.99 3.27
CA ALA A 236 -13.92 -21.97 4.05
C ALA A 236 -13.44 -23.37 3.65
N ARG A 237 -12.42 -23.91 4.32
CA ARG A 237 -11.89 -25.26 4.13
C ARG A 237 -12.11 -26.08 5.39
N PRO A 238 -12.04 -27.43 5.34
CA PRO A 238 -12.26 -28.27 6.53
C PRO A 238 -11.40 -27.81 7.72
N GLY A 239 -12.04 -27.46 8.82
CA GLY A 239 -11.37 -26.96 10.03
C GLY A 239 -10.79 -25.54 9.95
N THR A 240 -11.00 -24.81 8.85
CA THR A 240 -10.41 -23.49 8.64
C THR A 240 -11.43 -22.53 8.05
N PHE A 241 -11.63 -21.40 8.76
CA PHE A 241 -12.36 -20.26 8.24
C PHE A 241 -11.52 -19.00 8.40
N ALA A 242 -11.22 -18.32 7.30
CA ALA A 242 -10.30 -17.20 7.29
C ALA A 242 -10.71 -16.13 6.27
N LEU A 243 -10.51 -14.86 6.63
CA LEU A 243 -10.61 -13.73 5.72
C LEU A 243 -9.26 -13.04 5.62
N TRP A 244 -8.68 -13.06 4.44
CA TRP A 244 -7.41 -12.41 4.13
C TRP A 244 -7.62 -11.14 3.31
N SER A 245 -7.00 -10.06 3.72
CA SER A 245 -6.97 -8.84 2.91
C SER A 245 -5.98 -8.96 1.74
N ARG A 246 -6.14 -8.10 0.72
CA ARG A 246 -5.18 -7.99 -0.40
C ARG A 246 -3.75 -7.67 0.07
N GLY A 247 -3.59 -7.05 1.24
CA GLY A 247 -2.29 -6.76 1.85
C GLY A 247 -1.66 -7.95 2.57
N GLU A 248 -2.20 -9.16 2.40
CA GLU A 248 -1.75 -10.40 3.05
C GLU A 248 -1.86 -10.35 4.58
N GLU A 249 -2.85 -9.63 5.09
CA GLU A 249 -3.16 -9.58 6.50
C GLU A 249 -4.40 -10.43 6.80
N LEU A 250 -4.29 -11.33 7.81
CA LEU A 250 -5.44 -12.07 8.32
C LEU A 250 -6.31 -11.10 9.12
N VAL A 251 -7.54 -10.90 8.66
CA VAL A 251 -8.47 -9.90 9.22
C VAL A 251 -9.74 -10.51 9.77
N THR A 252 -9.83 -11.82 9.91
CA THR A 252 -11.01 -12.57 10.39
C THR A 252 -11.56 -12.00 11.69
N ASP A 253 -10.69 -11.75 12.68
CA ASP A 253 -11.09 -11.25 14.00
C ASP A 253 -11.68 -9.83 13.98
N ARG A 254 -11.44 -9.08 12.91
CA ARG A 254 -11.99 -7.73 12.71
C ARG A 254 -13.40 -7.74 12.15
N PHE A 255 -13.86 -8.89 11.65
CA PHE A 255 -15.16 -9.10 11.01
C PHE A 255 -15.88 -10.33 11.56
N PRO A 256 -16.19 -10.35 12.88
CA PRO A 256 -16.81 -11.51 13.52
C PRO A 256 -18.19 -11.85 12.95
N GLU A 257 -18.88 -10.91 12.31
CA GLU A 257 -20.15 -11.10 11.62
C GLU A 257 -20.10 -12.09 10.46
N PHE A 258 -18.90 -12.37 9.91
CA PHE A 258 -18.73 -13.39 8.87
C PHE A 258 -18.52 -14.79 9.42
N GLY A 259 -18.21 -14.94 10.71
CA GLY A 259 -17.98 -16.25 11.36
C GLY A 259 -19.06 -17.30 11.06
N PRO A 260 -20.37 -16.96 11.17
CA PRO A 260 -21.44 -17.89 10.87
C PRO A 260 -21.45 -18.47 9.45
N LEU A 261 -20.78 -17.81 8.47
CA LEU A 261 -20.65 -18.35 7.12
C LEU A 261 -19.89 -19.68 7.07
N ALA A 262 -19.04 -19.95 8.06
CA ALA A 262 -18.29 -21.20 8.16
C ALA A 262 -19.18 -22.46 8.17
N ASP A 263 -20.37 -22.35 8.75
CA ASP A 263 -21.30 -23.47 8.90
C ASP A 263 -22.17 -23.69 7.66
N PHE A 264 -22.23 -22.71 6.73
CA PHE A 264 -23.15 -22.72 5.60
C PHE A 264 -22.45 -22.77 4.24
N LEU A 265 -21.21 -22.32 4.15
CA LEU A 265 -20.45 -22.44 2.91
C LEU A 265 -19.99 -23.89 2.70
N PRO A 266 -20.09 -24.42 1.47
CA PRO A 266 -19.53 -25.73 1.17
C PRO A 266 -18.03 -25.79 1.55
N PRO A 267 -17.58 -26.86 2.23
CA PRO A 267 -16.17 -27.03 2.54
C PRO A 267 -15.29 -27.01 1.26
N GLY A 268 -14.14 -26.35 1.31
CA GLY A 268 -13.29 -26.15 0.15
C GLY A 268 -13.77 -25.02 -0.78
N THR A 269 -14.37 -23.96 -0.20
CA THR A 269 -14.79 -22.77 -0.95
C THR A 269 -13.84 -21.61 -0.68
N VAL A 270 -13.35 -20.97 -1.74
CA VAL A 270 -12.57 -19.71 -1.67
C VAL A 270 -13.22 -18.66 -2.56
N ILE A 271 -13.62 -17.56 -1.94
CA ILE A 271 -14.35 -16.47 -2.60
C ILE A 271 -13.50 -15.19 -2.57
N ASP A 272 -13.35 -14.54 -3.71
CA ASP A 272 -12.79 -13.17 -3.82
C ASP A 272 -13.93 -12.16 -3.72
N ALA A 273 -13.81 -11.23 -2.79
CA ALA A 273 -14.88 -10.31 -2.44
C ALA A 273 -14.35 -8.94 -2.01
N GLU A 274 -15.22 -7.94 -1.99
CA GLU A 274 -14.97 -6.66 -1.35
C GLU A 274 -15.72 -6.59 -0.02
N VAL A 275 -15.02 -6.23 1.05
CA VAL A 275 -15.60 -5.93 2.36
C VAL A 275 -16.00 -4.46 2.37
N LEU A 276 -17.26 -4.18 2.66
CA LEU A 276 -17.82 -2.83 2.79
C LEU A 276 -18.46 -2.67 4.16
N ALA A 277 -18.40 -1.46 4.73
CA ALA A 277 -19.34 -1.07 5.75
C ALA A 277 -20.72 -0.87 5.11
N TRP A 278 -21.80 -1.25 5.80
CA TRP A 278 -23.12 -1.33 5.19
C TRP A 278 -24.20 -0.67 6.06
N ASP A 279 -24.96 0.23 5.46
CA ASP A 279 -26.19 0.74 6.06
C ASP A 279 -27.30 -0.31 5.85
N GLN A 280 -27.67 -0.97 6.94
CA GLN A 280 -28.66 -2.04 6.89
C GLN A 280 -30.08 -1.52 6.67
N ALA A 281 -30.38 -0.31 7.16
CA ALA A 281 -31.71 0.29 7.01
C ALA A 281 -31.95 0.78 5.60
N ALA A 282 -30.95 1.48 5.02
CA ALA A 282 -31.01 1.95 3.63
C ALA A 282 -30.59 0.88 2.60
N ASN A 283 -30.07 -0.26 3.05
CA ASN A 283 -29.55 -1.37 2.24
C ASN A 283 -28.54 -0.90 1.17
N ARG A 284 -27.58 -0.07 1.58
CA ARG A 284 -26.52 0.49 0.73
C ARG A 284 -25.17 0.51 1.42
N PRO A 285 -24.05 0.59 0.68
CA PRO A 285 -22.74 0.82 1.27
C PRO A 285 -22.70 2.13 2.05
N LEU A 286 -21.89 2.13 3.11
CA LEU A 286 -21.44 3.33 3.80
C LEU A 286 -20.11 3.80 3.20
N PRO A 287 -19.76 5.10 3.32
CA PRO A 287 -18.46 5.60 2.91
C PRO A 287 -17.30 4.81 3.52
N PHE A 288 -16.21 4.65 2.77
CA PHE A 288 -15.02 3.90 3.22
C PHE A 288 -14.48 4.34 4.59
N ALA A 289 -14.67 5.61 4.95
CA ALA A 289 -14.28 6.16 6.25
C ALA A 289 -14.90 5.38 7.44
N ALA A 290 -16.12 4.86 7.29
CA ALA A 290 -16.78 4.02 8.31
C ALA A 290 -16.00 2.70 8.51
N LEU A 291 -15.60 2.04 7.42
CA LEU A 291 -14.82 0.80 7.47
C LEU A 291 -13.39 1.05 7.99
N GLN A 292 -12.78 2.17 7.63
CA GLN A 292 -11.42 2.52 8.04
C GLN A 292 -11.28 2.62 9.56
N ARG A 293 -12.32 3.04 10.29
CA ARG A 293 -12.31 3.06 11.76
C ARG A 293 -12.16 1.67 12.39
N ARG A 294 -12.57 0.60 11.69
CA ARG A 294 -12.44 -0.80 12.11
C ARG A 294 -11.06 -1.37 11.87
N ILE A 295 -10.49 -1.08 10.69
CA ILE A 295 -9.25 -1.71 10.20
C ILE A 295 -8.06 -1.39 11.09
N GLY A 296 -7.97 -0.15 11.57
CA GLY A 296 -6.85 0.31 12.41
C GLY A 296 -6.81 -0.27 13.83
N ARG A 297 -7.77 -1.12 14.20
CA ARG A 297 -7.91 -1.66 15.56
C ARG A 297 -7.58 -3.15 15.60
N LYS A 298 -6.85 -3.57 16.63
CA LYS A 298 -6.62 -5.01 16.89
C LYS A 298 -7.88 -5.73 17.34
N THR A 299 -8.72 -5.06 18.15
CA THR A 299 -10.01 -5.56 18.63
C THR A 299 -11.06 -4.53 18.32
N VAL A 300 -12.17 -4.95 17.71
CA VAL A 300 -13.27 -4.06 17.31
C VAL A 300 -14.32 -4.07 18.42
N PRO A 301 -14.61 -2.90 19.07
CA PRO A 301 -15.65 -2.81 20.10
C PRO A 301 -17.05 -3.09 19.53
N LYS A 302 -17.96 -3.65 20.36
CA LYS A 302 -19.35 -3.95 19.94
C LYS A 302 -20.09 -2.71 19.39
N ALA A 303 -19.89 -1.54 19.98
CA ALA A 303 -20.47 -0.29 19.47
C ALA A 303 -20.05 -0.01 18.02
N LEU A 304 -18.77 -0.20 17.68
CA LEU A 304 -18.27 0.04 16.34
C LEU A 304 -18.74 -1.03 15.33
N LEU A 305 -18.97 -2.26 15.78
CA LEU A 305 -19.61 -3.30 14.94
C LEU A 305 -21.05 -2.91 14.58
N ALA A 306 -21.78 -2.28 15.52
CA ALA A 306 -23.13 -1.79 15.28
C ALA A 306 -23.18 -0.51 14.42
N GLU A 307 -22.21 0.41 14.58
CA GLU A 307 -22.13 1.65 13.80
C GLU A 307 -21.71 1.43 12.34
N ALA A 308 -20.87 0.43 12.10
CA ALA A 308 -20.32 0.12 10.79
C ALA A 308 -20.34 -1.41 10.57
N PRO A 309 -21.52 -2.04 10.51
CA PRO A 309 -21.63 -3.46 10.19
C PRO A 309 -21.05 -3.73 8.82
N ALA A 310 -20.40 -4.89 8.66
CA ALA A 310 -19.73 -5.22 7.40
C ALA A 310 -20.54 -6.21 6.56
N ARG A 311 -20.37 -6.09 5.25
CA ARG A 311 -20.91 -7.02 4.24
C ARG A 311 -19.81 -7.37 3.24
N LEU A 312 -19.79 -8.63 2.80
CA LEU A 312 -18.95 -9.12 1.71
C LEU A 312 -19.75 -9.07 0.41
N LEU A 313 -19.24 -8.34 -0.57
CA LEU A 313 -19.75 -8.38 -1.96
C LEU A 313 -18.86 -9.29 -2.79
N ALA A 314 -19.30 -10.52 -3.00
CA ALA A 314 -18.59 -11.54 -3.73
C ALA A 314 -18.65 -11.32 -5.24
N TYR A 315 -17.51 -11.44 -5.93
CA TYR A 315 -17.46 -11.25 -7.37
C TYR A 315 -16.68 -12.36 -8.12
N ASP A 316 -15.97 -13.24 -7.44
CA ASP A 316 -15.30 -14.38 -8.06
C ASP A 316 -15.20 -15.59 -7.12
N LEU A 317 -15.18 -16.79 -7.69
CA LEU A 317 -15.00 -18.06 -7.00
C LEU A 317 -13.69 -18.69 -7.47
N LEU A 318 -12.80 -19.01 -6.53
CA LEU A 318 -11.46 -19.49 -6.84
C LEU A 318 -11.30 -20.98 -6.58
N GLU A 319 -12.04 -21.50 -5.58
CA GLU A 319 -12.04 -22.92 -5.21
C GLU A 319 -13.49 -23.34 -4.94
N ASP A 320 -13.89 -24.50 -5.46
CA ASP A 320 -15.22 -25.09 -5.32
C ASP A 320 -15.08 -26.56 -4.90
N GLY A 321 -15.55 -26.88 -3.69
CA GLY A 321 -15.45 -28.23 -3.14
C GLY A 321 -14.01 -28.77 -3.05
N GLY A 322 -13.04 -27.91 -2.75
CA GLY A 322 -11.61 -28.24 -2.67
C GLY A 322 -10.91 -28.33 -4.04
N THR A 323 -11.62 -28.03 -5.12
CA THR A 323 -11.03 -28.00 -6.46
C THR A 323 -10.68 -26.57 -6.84
N ASP A 324 -9.43 -26.30 -7.21
CA ASP A 324 -9.00 -25.03 -7.80
C ASP A 324 -9.66 -24.85 -9.17
N ILE A 325 -10.47 -23.82 -9.32
CA ILE A 325 -11.20 -23.52 -10.56
C ILE A 325 -10.75 -22.22 -11.22
N ARG A 326 -9.64 -21.64 -10.78
CA ARG A 326 -9.13 -20.36 -11.29
C ARG A 326 -8.85 -20.36 -12.80
N ASP A 327 -8.51 -21.49 -13.39
CA ASP A 327 -8.27 -21.62 -14.83
C ASP A 327 -9.56 -21.67 -15.67
N ARG A 328 -10.73 -21.85 -15.04
CA ARG A 328 -12.01 -21.81 -15.76
C ARG A 328 -12.36 -20.39 -16.17
N PRO A 329 -13.17 -20.21 -17.23
CA PRO A 329 -13.73 -18.91 -17.60
C PRO A 329 -14.46 -18.22 -16.44
N LEU A 330 -14.32 -16.90 -16.32
CA LEU A 330 -15.02 -16.09 -15.28
C LEU A 330 -16.52 -16.35 -15.28
N SER A 331 -17.16 -16.46 -16.46
CA SER A 331 -18.61 -16.74 -16.59
C SER A 331 -19.02 -18.01 -15.87
N GLN A 332 -18.20 -19.07 -15.93
CA GLN A 332 -18.48 -20.35 -15.24
C GLN A 332 -18.27 -20.22 -13.74
N ARG A 333 -17.17 -19.57 -13.32
CA ARG A 333 -16.87 -19.33 -11.90
C ARG A 333 -17.98 -18.46 -11.27
N ARG A 334 -18.45 -17.44 -12.00
CA ARG A 334 -19.52 -16.55 -11.55
C ARG A 334 -20.85 -17.28 -11.40
N ALA A 335 -21.26 -18.07 -12.38
CA ALA A 335 -22.50 -18.87 -12.31
C ALA A 335 -22.48 -19.83 -11.11
N ARG A 336 -21.32 -20.44 -10.82
CA ARG A 336 -21.19 -21.31 -9.66
C ARG A 336 -21.23 -20.54 -8.34
N LEU A 337 -20.61 -19.36 -8.26
CA LEU A 337 -20.69 -18.45 -7.11
C LEU A 337 -22.15 -18.04 -6.83
N GLU A 338 -22.89 -17.69 -7.86
CA GLU A 338 -24.32 -17.36 -7.77
C GLU A 338 -25.15 -18.50 -7.19
N ALA A 339 -24.90 -19.73 -7.63
CA ALA A 339 -25.54 -20.92 -7.09
C ALA A 339 -25.22 -21.15 -5.61
N ILE A 340 -23.97 -20.97 -5.19
CA ILE A 340 -23.55 -21.11 -3.78
C ILE A 340 -24.24 -20.05 -2.92
N ILE A 341 -24.26 -18.79 -3.35
CA ILE A 341 -24.87 -17.71 -2.55
C ILE A 341 -26.40 -17.86 -2.50
N ALA A 342 -27.04 -18.28 -3.59
CA ALA A 342 -28.48 -18.52 -3.61
C ALA A 342 -28.94 -19.68 -2.69
N ALA A 343 -28.04 -20.61 -2.39
CA ALA A 343 -28.31 -21.70 -1.46
C ALA A 343 -28.15 -21.33 0.03
N LEU A 344 -27.59 -20.15 0.33
CA LEU A 344 -27.44 -19.67 1.71
C LEU A 344 -28.80 -19.28 2.30
N PRO A 345 -29.02 -19.54 3.60
CA PRO A 345 -30.26 -19.12 4.28
C PRO A 345 -30.35 -17.57 4.32
N PRO A 346 -31.55 -17.01 4.23
CA PRO A 346 -31.73 -15.55 4.11
C PRO A 346 -31.28 -14.74 5.33
N SER A 347 -31.03 -15.39 6.47
CA SER A 347 -30.46 -14.78 7.67
C SER A 347 -29.59 -15.79 8.39
N LEU A 348 -28.30 -15.43 8.62
CA LEU A 348 -27.33 -16.28 9.31
C LEU A 348 -27.23 -15.98 10.81
N SER A 349 -27.50 -14.76 11.24
CA SER A 349 -27.44 -14.34 12.64
C SER A 349 -28.22 -13.03 12.86
N PRO A 350 -29.48 -13.11 13.30
CA PRO A 350 -30.30 -11.91 13.56
C PRO A 350 -29.71 -10.95 14.62
N SER A 351 -28.85 -11.46 15.50
CA SER A 351 -28.24 -10.68 16.60
C SER A 351 -26.96 -9.95 16.23
N LEU A 352 -26.23 -10.40 15.18
CA LEU A 352 -24.97 -9.80 14.76
C LEU A 352 -25.11 -8.94 13.50
N SER A 353 -25.99 -9.34 12.59
CA SER A 353 -26.28 -8.59 11.37
C SER A 353 -27.67 -9.02 10.86
N PRO A 354 -28.68 -8.13 10.87
CA PRO A 354 -29.94 -8.43 10.20
C PRO A 354 -29.69 -8.45 8.69
N GLY A 355 -29.76 -9.64 8.09
CA GLY A 355 -29.50 -9.87 6.67
C GLY A 355 -28.30 -10.77 6.40
N LEU A 356 -28.07 -11.09 5.14
CA LEU A 356 -26.98 -11.95 4.72
C LEU A 356 -25.67 -11.16 4.71
N PRO A 357 -24.63 -11.58 5.45
CA PRO A 357 -23.35 -10.87 5.47
C PRO A 357 -22.52 -11.10 4.21
N LEU A 358 -22.92 -12.01 3.33
CA LEU A 358 -22.32 -12.32 2.03
C LEU A 358 -23.37 -12.22 0.94
N THR A 359 -23.17 -11.35 -0.02
CA THR A 359 -24.04 -11.18 -1.20
C THR A 359 -23.20 -11.06 -2.47
N LEU A 360 -23.83 -11.22 -3.63
CA LEU A 360 -23.15 -10.98 -4.90
C LEU A 360 -22.89 -9.49 -5.12
N SER A 361 -21.74 -9.14 -5.66
CA SER A 361 -21.53 -7.86 -6.32
C SER A 361 -22.44 -7.79 -7.53
N PRO A 362 -23.33 -6.79 -7.66
CA PRO A 362 -24.27 -6.75 -8.76
C PRO A 362 -23.55 -6.52 -10.09
N SER A 363 -23.96 -7.27 -11.11
CA SER A 363 -23.54 -7.06 -12.48
C SER A 363 -24.28 -5.86 -13.07
N LEU A 364 -23.57 -4.95 -13.73
CA LEU A 364 -24.14 -3.79 -14.41
C LEU A 364 -24.56 -4.21 -15.82
N THR A 365 -25.85 -4.05 -16.14
CA THR A 365 -26.37 -4.35 -17.47
C THR A 365 -26.12 -3.18 -18.41
N PHE A 366 -25.48 -3.42 -19.54
CA PHE A 366 -25.20 -2.44 -20.56
C PHE A 366 -25.16 -3.09 -21.95
N GLN A 367 -25.48 -2.32 -22.98
CA GLN A 367 -25.49 -2.78 -24.37
C GLN A 367 -24.41 -2.08 -25.21
N THR A 368 -24.03 -0.87 -24.85
CA THR A 368 -22.99 -0.08 -25.52
C THR A 368 -22.04 0.53 -24.52
N TRP A 369 -20.84 0.88 -24.96
CA TRP A 369 -19.84 1.54 -24.13
C TRP A 369 -20.31 2.90 -23.62
N GLU A 370 -21.12 3.64 -24.41
CA GLU A 370 -21.72 4.91 -24.01
C GLU A 370 -22.74 4.73 -22.89
N SER A 371 -23.56 3.64 -22.96
CA SER A 371 -24.48 3.34 -21.87
C SER A 371 -23.74 3.00 -20.57
N LEU A 372 -22.63 2.25 -20.65
CA LEU A 372 -21.80 1.98 -19.48
C LEU A 372 -21.08 3.24 -18.96
N ALA A 373 -20.65 4.14 -19.84
CA ALA A 373 -20.06 5.42 -19.43
C ALA A 373 -21.05 6.27 -18.61
N ARG A 374 -22.35 6.28 -19.00
CA ARG A 374 -23.42 6.95 -18.23
C ARG A 374 -23.62 6.28 -16.86
N ILE A 375 -23.66 4.95 -16.81
CA ILE A 375 -23.71 4.22 -15.53
C ILE A 375 -22.48 4.54 -14.68
N ARG A 376 -21.28 4.51 -15.25
CA ARG A 376 -20.04 4.86 -14.53
C ARG A 376 -20.11 6.25 -13.89
N ALA A 377 -20.74 7.22 -14.56
CA ALA A 377 -20.85 8.59 -14.04
C ALA A 377 -21.61 8.67 -12.71
N THR A 378 -22.51 7.73 -12.42
CA THR A 378 -23.27 7.66 -11.15
C THR A 378 -22.54 6.85 -10.05
N ALA A 379 -21.30 6.40 -10.27
CA ALA A 379 -20.61 5.50 -9.35
C ALA A 379 -20.49 6.07 -7.92
N ARG A 380 -20.32 7.39 -7.76
CA ARG A 380 -20.24 8.03 -6.43
C ARG A 380 -21.54 7.90 -5.64
N GLU A 381 -22.70 7.90 -6.29
CA GLU A 381 -24.03 7.70 -5.66
C GLU A 381 -24.16 6.29 -5.06
N HIS A 382 -23.29 5.37 -5.50
CA HIS A 382 -23.20 3.97 -5.03
C HIS A 382 -21.99 3.71 -4.13
N GLU A 383 -21.29 4.73 -3.62
CA GLU A 383 -20.03 4.57 -2.87
C GLU A 383 -18.97 3.77 -3.64
N ALA A 384 -18.89 3.98 -4.96
CA ALA A 384 -17.96 3.29 -5.85
C ALA A 384 -17.03 4.29 -6.56
N GLU A 385 -15.80 3.86 -6.85
CA GLU A 385 -14.78 4.66 -7.51
C GLU A 385 -14.88 4.65 -9.06
N GLY A 386 -15.88 3.95 -9.62
CA GLY A 386 -16.06 3.71 -11.04
C GLY A 386 -16.55 2.29 -11.32
N VAL A 387 -16.11 1.69 -12.41
CA VAL A 387 -16.49 0.32 -12.79
C VAL A 387 -15.27 -0.58 -12.98
N MET A 388 -15.46 -1.87 -12.72
CA MET A 388 -14.57 -2.95 -13.08
C MET A 388 -15.10 -3.63 -14.33
N LEU A 389 -14.21 -3.87 -15.29
CA LEU A 389 -14.48 -4.63 -16.49
C LEU A 389 -13.66 -5.91 -16.46
N LYS A 390 -14.31 -7.04 -16.59
CA LYS A 390 -13.68 -8.35 -16.56
C LYS A 390 -14.13 -9.13 -17.80
N ARG A 391 -13.18 -9.67 -18.57
CA ARG A 391 -13.52 -10.46 -19.75
C ARG A 391 -14.21 -11.76 -19.30
N ALA A 392 -15.38 -12.07 -19.86
CA ALA A 392 -16.21 -13.21 -19.46
C ALA A 392 -15.50 -14.56 -19.61
N THR A 393 -14.59 -14.67 -20.57
CA THR A 393 -13.80 -15.90 -20.85
C THR A 393 -12.48 -15.96 -20.08
N SER A 394 -12.12 -14.94 -19.27
CA SER A 394 -10.81 -14.87 -18.60
C SER A 394 -10.68 -15.89 -17.48
N PRO A 395 -9.49 -16.51 -17.32
CA PRO A 395 -9.12 -17.16 -16.08
C PRO A 395 -8.84 -16.14 -14.96
N TYR A 396 -8.71 -16.62 -13.73
CA TYR A 396 -8.20 -15.83 -12.62
C TYR A 396 -6.67 -15.96 -12.54
N PHE A 397 -5.96 -14.92 -12.88
CA PHE A 397 -4.50 -14.92 -12.99
C PHE A 397 -3.82 -14.30 -11.77
N THR A 398 -2.54 -14.61 -11.59
CA THR A 398 -1.72 -14.01 -10.51
C THR A 398 -1.19 -12.63 -10.90
N GLY A 399 -1.37 -11.65 -10.04
CA GLY A 399 -0.82 -10.32 -10.22
C GLY A 399 -1.50 -9.50 -11.31
N ARG A 400 -0.75 -8.63 -12.00
CA ARG A 400 -1.30 -7.74 -13.04
C ARG A 400 -0.97 -8.27 -14.43
N LYS A 401 -2.00 -8.75 -15.12
CA LYS A 401 -1.96 -9.13 -16.53
C LYS A 401 -2.86 -8.17 -17.32
N ARG A 402 -2.30 -7.48 -18.30
CA ARG A 402 -3.06 -6.56 -19.13
C ARG A 402 -3.90 -7.34 -20.14
N GLY A 403 -5.15 -6.92 -20.35
CA GLY A 403 -6.03 -7.47 -21.37
C GLY A 403 -7.36 -8.02 -20.85
N ASP A 404 -7.38 -8.60 -19.66
CA ASP A 404 -8.56 -9.33 -19.17
C ASP A 404 -9.34 -8.58 -18.08
N TRP A 405 -8.65 -7.85 -17.18
CA TRP A 405 -9.30 -7.10 -16.12
C TRP A 405 -8.89 -5.63 -16.16
N TRP A 406 -9.89 -4.74 -16.21
CA TRP A 406 -9.69 -3.30 -16.26
C TRP A 406 -10.46 -2.60 -15.15
N LYS A 407 -9.90 -1.52 -14.65
CA LYS A 407 -10.57 -0.57 -13.76
C LYS A 407 -10.75 0.74 -14.50
N TRP A 408 -12.00 1.14 -14.68
CA TRP A 408 -12.39 2.39 -15.31
C TRP A 408 -12.92 3.34 -14.24
N LYS A 409 -11.98 4.03 -13.60
CA LYS A 409 -12.27 4.96 -12.52
C LYS A 409 -12.96 6.22 -13.02
N LEU A 410 -13.71 6.87 -12.11
CA LEU A 410 -14.15 8.25 -12.31
C LEU A 410 -12.94 9.18 -12.35
N ASP A 411 -13.09 10.33 -13.01
CA ASP A 411 -12.11 11.37 -12.96
C ASP A 411 -11.98 11.90 -11.51
N PRO A 412 -10.77 12.22 -11.05
CA PRO A 412 -10.58 12.75 -9.72
C PRO A 412 -11.31 14.10 -9.57
N TYR A 413 -11.65 14.46 -8.34
CA TYR A 413 -11.94 15.85 -8.04
C TYR A 413 -10.68 16.67 -8.27
N THR A 414 -10.86 17.91 -8.72
CA THR A 414 -9.74 18.83 -8.95
C THR A 414 -9.95 20.15 -8.22
N VAL A 415 -8.85 20.76 -7.83
CA VAL A 415 -8.81 22.09 -7.20
C VAL A 415 -7.52 22.78 -7.63
N ASP A 416 -7.62 24.05 -7.99
CA ASP A 416 -6.44 24.88 -8.23
C ASP A 416 -5.95 25.48 -6.92
N ALA A 417 -4.70 25.24 -6.57
CA ALA A 417 -4.10 25.61 -5.30
C ALA A 417 -2.68 26.17 -5.47
N VAL A 418 -2.27 27.03 -4.57
CA VAL A 418 -0.95 27.67 -4.61
C VAL A 418 0.06 26.93 -3.73
N LEU A 419 1.29 26.82 -4.21
CA LEU A 419 2.42 26.27 -3.45
C LEU A 419 2.80 27.22 -2.30
N LEU A 420 2.84 26.70 -1.07
CA LEU A 420 3.23 27.45 0.13
C LEU A 420 4.55 26.97 0.73
N TYR A 421 4.75 25.64 0.76
CA TYR A 421 5.95 25.03 1.30
C TYR A 421 6.42 23.89 0.42
N ALA A 422 7.75 23.74 0.34
CA ALA A 422 8.41 22.64 -0.35
C ALA A 422 9.38 21.93 0.61
N GLN A 423 9.38 20.61 0.59
CA GLN A 423 10.27 19.78 1.39
C GLN A 423 11.15 18.93 0.48
N ALA A 424 12.43 18.77 0.82
CA ALA A 424 13.37 17.94 0.09
C ALA A 424 12.92 16.48 0.08
N GLY A 425 13.14 15.81 -1.03
CA GLY A 425 12.92 14.38 -1.18
C GLY A 425 13.97 13.55 -0.44
N HIS A 426 13.86 12.23 -0.56
CA HIS A 426 14.76 11.27 0.07
C HIS A 426 15.43 10.35 -0.95
N GLY A 427 16.57 9.78 -0.58
CA GLY A 427 17.32 8.84 -1.42
C GLY A 427 17.74 9.49 -2.74
N ARG A 428 17.44 8.87 -3.87
CA ARG A 428 17.80 9.35 -5.21
C ARG A 428 17.27 10.76 -5.55
N ARG A 429 16.24 11.24 -4.84
CA ARG A 429 15.63 12.57 -5.00
C ARG A 429 15.98 13.53 -3.87
N ALA A 430 17.01 13.24 -3.06
CA ALA A 430 17.41 14.08 -1.92
C ALA A 430 17.81 15.51 -2.33
N ASN A 431 18.30 15.67 -3.55
CA ASN A 431 18.65 16.98 -4.14
C ASN A 431 17.48 17.70 -4.84
N LEU A 432 16.29 17.11 -4.83
CA LEU A 432 15.07 17.70 -5.38
C LEU A 432 14.06 17.99 -4.29
N PHE A 433 13.29 19.04 -4.44
CA PHE A 433 12.07 19.22 -3.66
C PHE A 433 10.96 18.36 -4.29
N THR A 434 10.37 17.46 -3.53
CA THR A 434 9.36 16.51 -4.02
C THR A 434 8.07 16.50 -3.23
N ASP A 435 8.10 16.97 -2.00
CA ASP A 435 6.92 17.06 -1.14
C ASP A 435 6.50 18.52 -1.03
N PHE A 436 5.28 18.80 -1.49
CA PHE A 436 4.77 20.17 -1.59
C PHE A 436 3.52 20.34 -0.76
N THR A 437 3.42 21.46 -0.01
CA THR A 437 2.22 21.85 0.72
C THR A 437 1.51 22.94 -0.04
N PHE A 438 0.24 22.72 -0.29
CA PHE A 438 -0.62 23.62 -1.06
C PHE A 438 -1.65 24.31 -0.18
N GLY A 439 -1.99 25.55 -0.55
CA GLY A 439 -3.00 26.36 0.09
C GLY A 439 -4.09 26.81 -0.87
N VAL A 440 -5.26 27.10 -0.30
CA VAL A 440 -6.40 27.74 -0.96
C VAL A 440 -6.74 29.03 -0.22
N ARG A 441 -7.57 29.89 -0.82
CA ARG A 441 -7.98 31.13 -0.19
C ARG A 441 -9.11 30.93 0.83
N ASP A 442 -9.00 31.65 1.96
CA ASP A 442 -10.09 31.85 2.92
C ASP A 442 -10.21 33.35 3.21
N GLY A 443 -11.08 34.01 2.48
CA GLY A 443 -11.07 35.49 2.41
C GLY A 443 -9.78 36.03 1.80
N ASN A 444 -9.02 36.82 2.59
CA ASN A 444 -7.73 37.36 2.19
C ASN A 444 -6.54 36.44 2.59
N ASP A 445 -6.79 35.43 3.38
CA ASP A 445 -5.74 34.53 3.88
C ASP A 445 -5.56 33.29 2.98
N LEU A 446 -4.36 32.70 3.06
CA LEU A 446 -4.03 31.43 2.44
C LEU A 446 -3.97 30.34 3.52
N VAL A 447 -4.83 29.32 3.38
CA VAL A 447 -4.94 28.23 4.33
C VAL A 447 -4.33 26.96 3.73
N PRO A 448 -3.27 26.40 4.35
CA PRO A 448 -2.73 25.10 3.94
C PRO A 448 -3.79 24.00 4.13
N PHE A 449 -4.00 23.15 3.13
CA PHE A 449 -5.03 22.12 3.18
C PHE A 449 -4.55 20.72 2.78
N THR A 450 -3.48 20.60 1.99
CA THR A 450 -2.99 19.29 1.55
C THR A 450 -1.49 19.30 1.26
N LYS A 451 -0.91 18.08 1.27
CA LYS A 451 0.42 17.81 0.71
C LYS A 451 0.29 16.88 -0.48
N ALA A 452 1.06 17.13 -1.54
CA ALA A 452 1.19 16.21 -2.67
C ALA A 452 2.68 16.00 -3.03
N TYR A 453 3.02 14.78 -3.48
CA TYR A 453 4.39 14.35 -3.77
C TYR A 453 4.54 13.60 -5.09
N SER A 454 3.50 13.54 -5.91
CA SER A 454 3.48 12.79 -7.18
C SER A 454 2.66 13.53 -8.24
N GLY A 455 2.82 13.11 -9.48
CA GLY A 455 2.01 13.54 -10.62
C GLY A 455 2.75 14.43 -11.62
N LEU A 456 3.91 15.00 -11.25
CA LEU A 456 4.75 15.77 -12.15
C LEU A 456 5.89 14.92 -12.76
N THR A 457 6.42 15.38 -13.87
CA THR A 457 7.62 14.83 -14.51
C THR A 457 8.89 15.19 -13.75
N ASP A 458 9.96 14.40 -13.89
CA ASP A 458 11.25 14.71 -13.28
C ASP A 458 11.83 16.07 -13.77
N ALA A 459 11.51 16.49 -15.00
CA ALA A 459 11.88 17.81 -15.53
C ALA A 459 11.17 18.94 -14.77
N GLU A 460 9.87 18.81 -14.51
CA GLU A 460 9.09 19.78 -13.72
C GLU A 460 9.57 19.83 -12.27
N PHE A 461 9.84 18.68 -11.63
CA PHE A 461 10.46 18.66 -10.30
C PHE A 461 11.79 19.41 -10.27
N GLY A 462 12.63 19.24 -11.29
CA GLY A 462 13.89 19.97 -11.44
C GLY A 462 13.70 21.48 -11.60
N GLU A 463 12.69 21.91 -12.35
CA GLU A 463 12.37 23.32 -12.54
C GLU A 463 11.87 23.96 -11.26
N ILE A 464 10.93 23.31 -10.57
CA ILE A 464 10.39 23.76 -9.28
C ILE A 464 11.51 23.82 -8.24
N THR A 465 12.40 22.82 -8.19
CA THR A 465 13.55 22.80 -7.29
C THR A 465 14.44 24.04 -7.46
N ARG A 466 14.80 24.39 -8.71
CA ARG A 466 15.58 25.60 -9.00
C ARG A 466 14.83 26.88 -8.59
N TRP A 467 13.53 26.91 -8.78
CA TRP A 467 12.69 28.03 -8.37
C TRP A 467 12.64 28.15 -6.83
N VAL A 468 12.37 27.07 -6.10
CA VAL A 468 12.35 27.01 -4.64
C VAL A 468 13.68 27.48 -4.05
N GLN A 469 14.81 27.02 -4.59
CA GLN A 469 16.14 27.42 -4.10
C GLN A 469 16.38 28.92 -4.21
N ARG A 470 15.88 29.56 -5.27
CA ARG A 470 16.03 31.01 -5.50
C ARG A 470 15.03 31.88 -4.74
N HIS A 471 13.85 31.33 -4.41
CA HIS A 471 12.74 32.08 -3.84
C HIS A 471 12.40 31.64 -2.41
N THR A 472 13.29 30.94 -1.72
CA THR A 472 13.07 30.56 -0.31
C THR A 472 13.00 31.80 0.57
N LEU A 473 11.86 32.02 1.22
CA LEU A 473 11.64 33.11 2.18
C LEU A 473 12.16 32.74 3.56
N GLU A 474 11.83 31.52 4.02
CA GLU A 474 12.17 31.02 5.35
C GLU A 474 12.53 29.53 5.27
N ARG A 475 13.38 29.08 6.20
CA ARG A 475 13.82 27.67 6.31
C ARG A 475 13.39 27.10 7.65
N TYR A 476 12.75 25.92 7.61
CA TYR A 476 12.34 25.14 8.77
C TYR A 476 12.89 23.71 8.63
N GLY A 477 14.17 23.51 8.98
CA GLY A 477 14.84 22.25 8.71
C GLY A 477 14.77 21.85 7.21
N PRO A 478 14.20 20.70 6.85
CA PRO A 478 14.08 20.27 5.44
C PRO A 478 13.00 21.04 4.65
N VAL A 479 12.16 21.83 5.32
CA VAL A 479 11.06 22.55 4.69
C VAL A 479 11.47 23.97 4.32
N ARG A 480 11.06 24.41 3.15
CA ARG A 480 11.23 25.79 2.64
C ARG A 480 9.86 26.43 2.49
N LYS A 481 9.69 27.61 3.08
CA LYS A 481 8.57 28.51 2.79
C LYS A 481 8.91 29.32 1.55
N VAL A 482 7.98 29.39 0.64
CA VAL A 482 8.14 30.11 -0.63
C VAL A 482 7.05 31.15 -0.82
N PRO A 483 7.26 32.18 -1.67
CA PRO A 483 6.18 33.09 -2.03
C PRO A 483 5.05 32.31 -2.71
N ALA A 484 3.82 32.75 -2.43
CA ALA A 484 2.62 32.11 -2.98
C ALA A 484 2.41 32.59 -4.43
N GLU A 485 3.11 31.99 -5.38
CA GLU A 485 3.11 32.40 -6.80
C GLU A 485 2.78 31.24 -7.73
N LEU A 486 3.22 30.01 -7.40
CA LEU A 486 3.06 28.87 -8.29
C LEU A 486 1.73 28.17 -8.03
N VAL A 487 0.87 28.13 -9.05
CA VAL A 487 -0.45 27.50 -9.00
C VAL A 487 -0.41 26.13 -9.64
N PHE A 488 -1.03 25.14 -8.97
CA PHE A 488 -1.12 23.76 -9.44
C PHE A 488 -2.56 23.25 -9.38
N GLU A 489 -2.94 22.47 -10.35
CA GLU A 489 -4.16 21.67 -10.27
C GLU A 489 -3.87 20.40 -9.47
N ILE A 490 -4.58 20.25 -8.36
CA ILE A 490 -4.46 19.12 -7.43
C ILE A 490 -5.65 18.20 -7.65
N GLY A 491 -5.38 16.97 -8.06
CA GLY A 491 -6.40 15.92 -8.17
C GLY A 491 -6.45 15.08 -6.90
N PHE A 492 -7.65 14.61 -6.51
CA PHE A 492 -7.85 13.75 -5.36
C PHE A 492 -9.06 12.85 -5.54
N GLU A 493 -9.07 11.68 -4.88
CA GLU A 493 -10.12 10.66 -5.02
C GLU A 493 -11.30 10.90 -4.07
N GLY A 494 -11.09 11.60 -2.95
CA GLY A 494 -12.12 11.88 -1.96
C GLY A 494 -11.71 13.01 -1.01
N ILE A 495 -12.70 13.57 -0.33
CA ILE A 495 -12.57 14.66 0.63
C ILE A 495 -13.35 14.29 1.89
N GLN A 496 -12.81 14.61 3.06
CA GLN A 496 -13.44 14.33 4.37
C GLN A 496 -13.11 15.40 5.39
N GLU A 497 -13.93 15.51 6.44
CA GLU A 497 -13.61 16.36 7.58
C GLU A 497 -12.36 15.85 8.33
N SER A 498 -11.55 16.77 8.83
CA SER A 498 -10.35 16.44 9.59
C SER A 498 -10.02 17.52 10.62
N PRO A 499 -10.20 17.24 11.91
CA PRO A 499 -9.83 18.18 12.98
C PRO A 499 -8.31 18.38 13.12
N ARG A 500 -7.51 17.55 12.44
CA ARG A 500 -6.03 17.63 12.47
C ARG A 500 -5.45 18.70 11.56
N HIS A 501 -6.20 19.15 10.56
CA HIS A 501 -5.75 20.14 9.59
C HIS A 501 -6.35 21.52 9.88
N LYS A 502 -5.57 22.59 9.68
CA LYS A 502 -6.05 23.98 9.84
C LYS A 502 -7.26 24.29 8.95
N SER A 503 -7.34 23.69 7.78
CA SER A 503 -8.48 23.81 6.86
C SER A 503 -9.75 23.11 7.34
N GLY A 504 -9.64 22.21 8.32
CA GLY A 504 -10.73 21.31 8.71
C GLY A 504 -10.98 20.15 7.74
N ILE A 505 -10.14 20.00 6.69
CA ILE A 505 -10.36 19.09 5.56
C ILE A 505 -9.13 18.21 5.35
N ALA A 506 -9.34 16.94 5.00
CA ALA A 506 -8.31 16.01 4.51
C ALA A 506 -8.71 15.47 3.14
N LEU A 507 -7.73 15.37 2.23
CA LEU A 507 -7.90 14.79 0.91
C LEU A 507 -7.37 13.36 0.85
N ARG A 508 -8.03 12.51 0.07
CA ARG A 508 -7.60 11.14 -0.18
C ARG A 508 -6.82 11.06 -1.49
N PHE A 509 -5.58 10.56 -1.42
CA PHE A 509 -4.65 10.42 -2.55
C PHE A 509 -4.43 11.72 -3.36
N PRO A 510 -4.08 12.84 -2.70
CA PRO A 510 -3.79 14.07 -3.41
C PRO A 510 -2.55 13.94 -4.29
N ARG A 511 -2.65 14.45 -5.52
CA ARG A 511 -1.55 14.48 -6.48
C ARG A 511 -1.61 15.73 -7.34
N MET A 512 -0.48 16.19 -7.81
CA MET A 512 -0.40 17.28 -8.77
C MET A 512 -0.76 16.73 -10.15
N LEU A 513 -1.78 17.29 -10.81
CA LEU A 513 -2.15 16.89 -12.17
C LEU A 513 -1.36 17.69 -13.20
N ARG A 514 -1.19 18.99 -12.95
CA ARG A 514 -0.40 19.89 -13.80
C ARG A 514 -0.02 21.17 -13.09
N TRP A 515 1.03 21.80 -13.56
CA TRP A 515 1.40 23.16 -13.20
C TRP A 515 0.56 24.16 -14.01
N ARG A 516 -0.23 25.00 -13.33
CA ARG A 516 -1.13 26.01 -13.94
C ARG A 516 -0.36 27.31 -14.18
N ARG A 517 0.49 27.31 -15.20
CA ARG A 517 1.25 28.51 -15.60
C ARG A 517 0.37 29.62 -16.18
N ASP A 518 -0.84 29.27 -16.52
CA ASP A 518 -1.91 30.14 -17.05
C ASP A 518 -2.70 30.87 -15.97
N LYS A 519 -2.53 30.52 -14.67
CA LYS A 519 -3.30 31.07 -13.57
C LYS A 519 -2.44 31.78 -12.54
N GLY A 520 -2.97 32.88 -12.02
CA GLY A 520 -2.43 33.60 -10.87
C GLY A 520 -3.09 33.19 -9.54
N VAL A 521 -2.51 33.63 -8.43
CA VAL A 521 -3.01 33.33 -7.07
C VAL A 521 -4.44 33.86 -6.82
N ALA A 522 -4.85 34.91 -7.53
CA ALA A 522 -6.22 35.42 -7.43
C ALA A 522 -7.28 34.44 -7.99
N GLU A 523 -6.87 33.50 -8.82
CA GLU A 523 -7.75 32.56 -9.55
C GLU A 523 -7.77 31.14 -8.93
N ILE A 524 -7.07 30.93 -7.81
CA ILE A 524 -7.12 29.65 -7.11
C ILE A 524 -8.47 29.46 -6.40
N ASP A 525 -8.77 28.21 -6.11
CA ASP A 525 -9.96 27.82 -5.37
C ASP A 525 -9.96 28.36 -3.93
N THR A 526 -11.12 28.27 -3.29
CA THR A 526 -11.34 28.76 -1.94
C THR A 526 -11.62 27.61 -0.97
N LEU A 527 -11.44 27.85 0.32
CA LEU A 527 -11.85 26.90 1.35
C LEU A 527 -13.37 26.65 1.30
N ALA A 528 -14.14 27.64 0.88
CA ALA A 528 -15.59 27.51 0.69
C ALA A 528 -15.94 26.55 -0.46
N SER A 529 -15.20 26.59 -1.60
CA SER A 529 -15.41 25.63 -2.71
C SER A 529 -15.07 24.20 -2.28
N LEU A 530 -14.00 23.99 -1.50
CA LEU A 530 -13.66 22.69 -0.93
C LEU A 530 -14.73 22.16 0.04
N ARG A 531 -15.31 23.04 0.89
CA ARG A 531 -16.42 22.68 1.77
C ARG A 531 -17.71 22.36 1.01
N ALA A 532 -17.92 22.98 -0.15
CA ALA A 532 -19.03 22.61 -1.03
C ALA A 532 -18.86 21.21 -1.63
N LEU A 533 -17.64 20.84 -2.02
CA LEU A 533 -17.33 19.48 -2.45
C LEU A 533 -17.51 18.45 -1.32
N LEU A 534 -17.16 18.79 -0.08
CA LEU A 534 -17.38 17.94 1.08
C LEU A 534 -18.86 17.62 1.26
N ARG A 535 -19.74 18.65 1.23
CA ARG A 535 -21.20 18.49 1.36
C ARG A 535 -21.85 17.74 0.21
N ALA A 536 -21.24 17.76 -0.97
CA ALA A 536 -21.73 17.02 -2.14
C ALA A 536 -21.27 15.55 -2.12
N ALA A 537 -20.27 15.24 -1.28
CA ALA A 537 -19.73 13.89 -1.08
C ALA A 537 -20.38 13.16 0.12
N ASP A 538 -21.02 13.92 1.05
CA ASP A 538 -21.86 13.39 2.14
C ASP A 538 -23.29 13.09 1.64
#